data_639a049fd1d03149a2cefc22d251e2fa
#
_entry.id   639a049fd1d03149a2cefc22d251e2fa
#
_cell.length_a   1.000
_cell.length_b   1.000
_cell.length_c   1.000
_cell.angle_alpha   90.00
_cell.angle_beta   90.00
_cell.angle_gamma   90.00
#
_symmetry.space_group_name_H-M   'P 1'
#
loop_
_entity.id
_entity.type
_entity.pdbx_description
1 polymer ?
#
loop_
_entity_poly.entity_id
_entity_poly.type
_entity_poly.pdbx_seq_one_letter_code
_entity_poly.pdbx_strand_id
1 'polypeptide(L)'
;AHATETLGEKCVQRFGNDLPFLLKVLSVAKALSIQAHPDKQLAEKLHKEKPHMYKDANHKPEMALAVTEFEAMSGFVSEPKEALEKCPELKTLTGISLEEMDAMREDKKAQMKHLFTKVMLAEKGEVAKQVQTLVKRLKEEGGMNDDDERDKLALRLNEQYPDDVGVMCAYLLNYIKLQPGEAVYMAANE
;
A
#
# COMPACT_ATOMS: atom_id res chain seq x y z
N ALA A 1 23.58 -19.48 23.79
CA ALA A 1 24.31 -19.42 22.52
C ALA A 1 24.99 -18.06 22.44
N HIS A 2 26.10 -18.01 21.84
CA HIS A 2 27.18 -17.06 21.79
C HIS A 2 26.86 -15.76 21.01
N ALA A 3 25.93 -14.95 21.51
CA ALA A 3 25.52 -13.73 20.82
C ALA A 3 26.71 -12.80 20.52
N THR A 4 27.65 -12.67 21.46
CA THR A 4 28.84 -11.84 21.27
C THR A 4 29.73 -12.32 20.14
N GLU A 5 29.84 -13.64 19.97
CA GLU A 5 30.65 -14.24 18.87
C GLU A 5 30.00 -14.04 17.51
N THR A 6 28.64 -14.05 17.44
CA THR A 6 27.88 -13.94 16.19
C THR A 6 27.56 -12.51 15.82
N LEU A 7 27.23 -11.66 16.78
CA LEU A 7 26.78 -10.28 16.57
C LEU A 7 27.89 -9.25 16.83
N GLY A 8 28.94 -9.63 17.58
CA GLY A 8 29.99 -8.74 18.06
C GLY A 8 29.59 -7.95 19.32
N GLU A 9 30.58 -7.59 20.12
CA GLU A 9 30.38 -6.92 21.41
C GLU A 9 29.59 -5.61 21.31
N LYS A 10 29.90 -4.76 20.32
CA LYS A 10 29.22 -3.46 20.12
C LYS A 10 27.73 -3.63 19.81
N CYS A 11 27.37 -4.64 19.04
CA CYS A 11 25.99 -4.94 18.71
C CYS A 11 25.23 -5.42 19.95
N VAL A 12 25.82 -6.38 20.69
CA VAL A 12 25.22 -6.92 21.92
C VAL A 12 25.07 -5.85 22.99
N GLN A 13 26.07 -4.96 23.16
CA GLN A 13 25.97 -3.85 24.12
C GLN A 13 24.83 -2.88 23.80
N ARG A 14 24.56 -2.65 22.49
CA ARG A 14 23.57 -1.68 22.04
C ARG A 14 22.16 -2.25 21.94
N PHE A 15 22.02 -3.51 21.50
CA PHE A 15 20.75 -4.12 21.11
C PHE A 15 20.44 -5.41 21.89
N GLY A 16 21.29 -5.82 22.83
CA GLY A 16 21.14 -7.10 23.51
C GLY A 16 21.46 -8.28 22.59
N ASN A 17 20.78 -9.38 22.81
CA ASN A 17 20.95 -10.61 22.02
C ASN A 17 20.02 -10.65 20.78
N ASP A 18 19.71 -9.50 20.23
CA ASP A 18 18.76 -9.37 19.11
C ASP A 18 19.38 -8.59 17.95
N LEU A 19 18.83 -8.75 16.76
CA LEU A 19 19.15 -7.98 15.58
C LEU A 19 18.08 -6.90 15.37
N PRO A 20 18.48 -5.60 15.33
CA PRO A 20 17.53 -4.50 15.19
C PRO A 20 17.03 -4.31 13.74
N PHE A 21 17.31 -5.26 12.84
CA PHE A 21 16.91 -5.20 11.45
C PHE A 21 16.69 -6.61 10.88
N LEU A 22 15.99 -6.67 9.76
CA LEU A 22 15.82 -7.87 8.96
C LEU A 22 16.24 -7.57 7.52
N LEU A 23 17.24 -8.29 7.02
CA LEU A 23 17.70 -8.21 5.63
C LEU A 23 17.25 -9.46 4.87
N LYS A 24 16.59 -9.25 3.72
CA LYS A 24 16.12 -10.32 2.84
C LYS A 24 16.44 -10.00 1.39
N VAL A 25 16.76 -11.01 0.61
CA VAL A 25 16.65 -10.97 -0.85
C VAL A 25 15.30 -11.59 -1.21
N LEU A 26 14.47 -10.84 -1.92
CA LEU A 26 13.13 -11.26 -2.30
C LEU A 26 13.04 -11.44 -3.82
N SER A 27 12.36 -12.48 -4.24
CA SER A 27 11.87 -12.64 -5.61
C SER A 27 10.34 -12.52 -5.57
N VAL A 28 9.81 -11.50 -6.23
CA VAL A 28 8.39 -11.15 -6.16
C VAL A 28 7.74 -11.42 -7.50
N ALA A 29 6.92 -12.47 -7.59
CA ALA A 29 6.19 -12.85 -8.80
C ALA A 29 4.78 -12.21 -8.89
N LYS A 30 4.20 -11.86 -7.75
CA LYS A 30 2.88 -11.21 -7.63
C LYS A 30 2.93 -10.11 -6.60
N ALA A 31 2.03 -9.14 -6.70
CA ALA A 31 1.93 -8.06 -5.72
C ALA A 31 1.77 -8.62 -4.30
N LEU A 32 2.47 -8.02 -3.35
CA LEU A 32 2.33 -8.33 -1.93
C LEU A 32 1.09 -7.64 -1.37
N SER A 33 0.63 -8.09 -0.20
CA SER A 33 -0.49 -7.45 0.50
C SER A 33 -0.16 -5.99 0.85
N ILE A 34 -1.20 -5.15 0.87
CA ILE A 34 -1.08 -3.79 1.40
C ILE A 34 -0.80 -3.88 2.90
N GLN A 35 0.25 -3.18 3.36
CA GLN A 35 0.71 -3.20 4.74
C GLN A 35 0.81 -1.78 5.28
N ALA A 36 0.35 -1.58 6.51
CA ALA A 36 0.60 -0.34 7.26
C ALA A 36 1.88 -0.48 8.07
N HIS A 37 2.65 0.60 8.13
CA HIS A 37 3.90 0.67 8.89
C HIS A 37 3.72 1.58 10.11
N PRO A 38 3.28 1.07 11.29
CA PRO A 38 3.10 1.88 12.48
C PRO A 38 4.45 2.37 13.02
N ASP A 39 4.44 3.53 13.69
CA ASP A 39 5.57 3.94 14.49
C ASP A 39 5.77 3.06 15.75
N LYS A 40 6.85 3.29 16.49
CA LYS A 40 7.19 2.46 17.66
C LYS A 40 6.10 2.47 18.74
N GLN A 41 5.52 3.64 19.03
CA GLN A 41 4.49 3.76 20.07
C GLN A 41 3.21 3.04 19.65
N LEU A 42 2.79 3.22 18.41
CA LEU A 42 1.60 2.54 17.87
C LEU A 42 1.82 1.03 17.76
N ALA A 43 3.01 0.58 17.35
CA ALA A 43 3.35 -0.84 17.27
C ALA A 43 3.27 -1.53 18.63
N GLU A 44 3.84 -0.91 19.66
CA GLU A 44 3.77 -1.40 21.05
C GLU A 44 2.34 -1.45 21.59
N LYS A 45 1.55 -0.41 21.31
CA LYS A 45 0.12 -0.37 21.68
C LYS A 45 -0.67 -1.48 21.00
N LEU A 46 -0.53 -1.62 19.69
CA LEU A 46 -1.24 -2.65 18.91
C LEU A 46 -0.86 -4.06 19.35
N HIS A 47 0.43 -4.31 19.58
CA HIS A 47 0.92 -5.59 20.11
C HIS A 47 0.32 -5.90 21.49
N LYS A 48 0.27 -4.92 22.40
CA LYS A 48 -0.32 -5.09 23.72
C LYS A 48 -1.82 -5.36 23.67
N GLU A 49 -2.55 -4.65 22.80
CA GLU A 49 -4.01 -4.78 22.70
C GLU A 49 -4.45 -6.04 21.92
N LYS A 50 -3.69 -6.43 20.90
CA LYS A 50 -4.04 -7.52 19.97
C LYS A 50 -2.82 -8.37 19.58
N PRO A 51 -2.14 -9.05 20.53
CA PRO A 51 -0.87 -9.75 20.29
C PRO A 51 -0.98 -10.89 19.27
N HIS A 52 -2.15 -11.49 19.09
CA HIS A 52 -2.38 -12.53 18.09
C HIS A 52 -2.43 -11.99 16.65
N MET A 53 -2.77 -10.71 16.46
CA MET A 53 -2.76 -10.03 15.17
C MET A 53 -1.42 -9.32 14.92
N TYR A 54 -0.93 -8.60 15.90
CA TYR A 54 0.32 -7.84 15.87
C TYR A 54 1.38 -8.56 16.69
N LYS A 55 2.07 -9.50 16.06
CA LYS A 55 3.02 -10.41 16.76
C LYS A 55 4.30 -9.74 17.19
N ASP A 56 4.62 -8.58 16.61
CA ASP A 56 5.84 -7.81 16.88
C ASP A 56 5.48 -6.43 17.44
N ALA A 57 6.16 -6.03 18.52
CA ALA A 57 6.03 -4.71 19.14
C ALA A 57 6.95 -3.67 18.48
N ASN A 58 7.77 -4.05 17.52
CA ASN A 58 8.68 -3.14 16.85
C ASN A 58 8.00 -2.42 15.69
N HIS A 59 8.39 -1.15 15.50
CA HIS A 59 8.09 -0.44 14.28
C HIS A 59 8.81 -1.10 13.09
N LYS A 60 8.31 -0.85 11.90
CA LYS A 60 8.79 -1.53 10.70
C LYS A 60 9.02 -0.55 9.56
N PRO A 61 9.93 0.43 9.71
CA PRO A 61 10.37 1.20 8.55
C PRO A 61 11.03 0.23 7.58
N GLU A 62 10.74 0.36 6.31
CA GLU A 62 11.24 -0.55 5.29
C GLU A 62 11.99 0.22 4.20
N MET A 63 12.95 -0.45 3.62
CA MET A 63 13.64 0.01 2.41
C MET A 63 13.75 -1.16 1.44
N ALA A 64 13.40 -0.91 0.19
CA ALA A 64 13.60 -1.86 -0.89
C ALA A 64 14.62 -1.30 -1.88
N LEU A 65 15.68 -2.08 -2.17
CA LEU A 65 16.66 -1.81 -3.20
C LEU A 65 16.39 -2.74 -4.38
N ALA A 66 16.19 -2.18 -5.56
CA ALA A 66 15.98 -2.96 -6.77
C ALA A 66 17.31 -3.59 -7.27
N VAL A 67 17.35 -4.91 -7.36
CA VAL A 67 18.45 -5.66 -7.99
C VAL A 67 18.16 -5.86 -9.48
N THR A 68 16.92 -6.05 -9.83
CA THR A 68 16.36 -6.02 -11.18
C THR A 68 15.26 -4.97 -11.21
N GLU A 69 14.69 -4.67 -12.36
CA GLU A 69 13.51 -3.80 -12.42
C GLU A 69 12.46 -4.25 -11.41
N PHE A 70 11.94 -3.30 -10.63
CA PHE A 70 11.02 -3.56 -9.54
C PHE A 70 9.92 -2.50 -9.51
N GLU A 71 8.71 -2.94 -9.23
CA GLU A 71 7.55 -2.08 -9.11
C GLU A 71 7.03 -2.10 -7.67
N ALA A 72 6.64 -0.93 -7.17
CA ALA A 72 6.08 -0.79 -5.84
C ALA A 72 4.90 0.20 -5.84
N MET A 73 4.01 0.02 -4.89
CA MET A 73 3.05 1.05 -4.50
C MET A 73 3.39 1.48 -3.08
N SER A 74 3.66 2.78 -2.88
CA SER A 74 4.07 3.32 -1.57
C SER A 74 3.59 4.75 -1.38
N GLY A 75 3.02 5.01 -0.21
CA GLY A 75 2.41 6.28 0.12
C GLY A 75 1.14 6.58 -0.68
N PHE A 76 0.32 7.48 -0.18
CA PHE A 76 -0.90 7.89 -0.88
C PHE A 76 -0.62 8.93 -1.95
N VAL A 77 -1.46 8.96 -2.99
CA VAL A 77 -1.44 10.05 -3.98
C VAL A 77 -1.76 11.39 -3.31
N SER A 78 -1.17 12.46 -3.81
CA SER A 78 -1.36 13.82 -3.26
C SER A 78 -2.74 14.39 -3.53
N GLU A 79 -3.43 13.92 -4.59
CA GLU A 79 -4.68 14.47 -5.07
C GLU A 79 -5.81 13.43 -5.04
N PRO A 80 -6.50 13.25 -3.88
CA PRO A 80 -7.58 12.26 -3.74
C PRO A 80 -8.75 12.47 -4.70
N LYS A 81 -9.05 13.72 -5.09
CA LYS A 81 -10.09 14.03 -6.07
C LYS A 81 -9.77 13.47 -7.45
N GLU A 82 -8.52 13.59 -7.88
CA GLU A 82 -8.10 13.03 -9.18
C GLU A 82 -8.26 11.50 -9.20
N ALA A 83 -8.02 10.83 -8.07
CA ALA A 83 -8.27 9.40 -7.97
C ALA A 83 -9.74 9.04 -8.20
N LEU A 84 -10.68 9.82 -7.64
CA LEU A 84 -12.11 9.67 -7.89
C LEU A 84 -12.51 9.99 -9.34
N GLU A 85 -11.85 10.93 -9.98
CA GLU A 85 -12.10 11.30 -11.38
C GLU A 85 -11.59 10.23 -12.34
N LYS A 86 -10.39 9.68 -12.08
CA LYS A 86 -9.78 8.62 -12.89
C LYS A 86 -10.46 7.26 -12.73
N CYS A 87 -11.04 7.00 -11.56
CA CYS A 87 -11.73 5.75 -11.27
C CYS A 87 -13.17 6.03 -10.77
N PRO A 88 -14.13 6.20 -11.67
CA PRO A 88 -15.54 6.44 -11.31
C PRO A 88 -16.14 5.35 -10.42
N GLU A 89 -15.62 4.14 -10.52
CA GLU A 89 -16.02 3.00 -9.70
C GLU A 89 -15.74 3.23 -8.21
N LEU A 90 -14.70 4.03 -7.87
CA LEU A 90 -14.44 4.47 -6.50
C LEU A 90 -15.56 5.37 -5.96
N LYS A 91 -16.12 6.27 -6.79
CA LYS A 91 -17.28 7.09 -6.39
C LYS A 91 -18.49 6.21 -6.09
N THR A 92 -18.75 5.26 -6.96
CA THR A 92 -19.87 4.32 -6.79
C THR A 92 -19.70 3.46 -5.55
N LEU A 93 -18.50 2.91 -5.34
CA LEU A 93 -18.16 2.05 -4.19
C LEU A 93 -18.30 2.78 -2.86
N THR A 94 -17.82 4.02 -2.79
CA THR A 94 -17.73 4.78 -1.54
C THR A 94 -18.91 5.68 -1.27
N GLY A 95 -19.68 6.02 -2.31
CA GLY A 95 -20.73 7.03 -2.27
C GLY A 95 -20.22 8.47 -2.11
N ILE A 96 -18.89 8.70 -2.21
CA ILE A 96 -18.30 10.03 -2.03
C ILE A 96 -18.45 10.82 -3.32
N SER A 97 -18.97 12.05 -3.21
CA SER A 97 -19.02 13.00 -4.32
C SER A 97 -17.81 13.94 -4.34
N LEU A 98 -17.59 14.59 -5.48
CA LEU A 98 -16.52 15.61 -5.58
C LEU A 98 -16.86 16.83 -4.73
N GLU A 99 -18.13 17.18 -4.60
CA GLU A 99 -18.61 18.27 -3.74
C GLU A 99 -18.37 17.97 -2.26
N GLU A 100 -18.54 16.72 -1.83
CA GLU A 100 -18.22 16.29 -0.48
C GLU A 100 -16.71 16.43 -0.20
N MET A 101 -15.86 16.04 -1.16
CA MET A 101 -14.42 16.24 -1.05
C MET A 101 -14.04 17.72 -0.98
N ASP A 102 -14.70 18.59 -1.76
CA ASP A 102 -14.48 20.04 -1.70
C ASP A 102 -14.89 20.65 -0.36
N ALA A 103 -16.00 20.16 0.22
CA ALA A 103 -16.46 20.60 1.54
C ALA A 103 -15.46 20.31 2.67
N MET A 104 -14.56 19.33 2.50
CA MET A 104 -13.45 19.06 3.42
C MET A 104 -12.30 20.06 3.27
N ARG A 105 -12.49 21.11 2.48
CA ARG A 105 -11.51 22.15 2.16
C ARG A 105 -10.23 21.53 1.58
N GLU A 106 -9.08 22.18 1.75
CA GLU A 106 -7.80 21.72 1.19
C GLU A 106 -7.05 20.68 2.05
N ASP A 107 -7.72 20.07 3.03
CA ASP A 107 -7.08 19.02 3.83
C ASP A 107 -7.04 17.69 3.06
N LYS A 108 -6.04 17.56 2.19
CA LYS A 108 -5.81 16.38 1.36
C LYS A 108 -5.62 15.10 2.18
N LYS A 109 -5.01 15.22 3.37
CA LYS A 109 -4.82 14.09 4.27
C LYS A 109 -6.15 13.59 4.84
N ALA A 110 -7.03 14.51 5.26
CA ALA A 110 -8.36 14.14 5.73
C ALA A 110 -9.20 13.56 4.59
N GLN A 111 -9.16 14.15 3.39
CA GLN A 111 -9.83 13.65 2.19
C GLN A 111 -9.38 12.21 1.88
N MET A 112 -8.06 11.94 1.82
CA MET A 112 -7.52 10.61 1.56
C MET A 112 -7.90 9.61 2.65
N LYS A 113 -7.79 10.00 3.91
CA LYS A 113 -8.21 9.15 5.04
C LYS A 113 -9.69 8.78 4.94
N HIS A 114 -10.54 9.73 4.60
CA HIS A 114 -11.98 9.48 4.44
C HIS A 114 -12.23 8.51 3.28
N LEU A 115 -11.66 8.79 2.11
CA LEU A 115 -11.79 7.95 0.91
C LEU A 115 -11.27 6.53 1.16
N PHE A 116 -10.04 6.39 1.64
CA PHE A 116 -9.42 5.09 1.88
C PHE A 116 -10.19 4.27 2.94
N THR A 117 -10.69 4.93 4.00
CA THR A 117 -11.50 4.27 5.01
C THR A 117 -12.79 3.70 4.41
N LYS A 118 -13.48 4.46 3.56
CA LYS A 118 -14.69 3.99 2.87
C LYS A 118 -14.41 2.81 1.95
N VAL A 119 -13.30 2.86 1.19
CA VAL A 119 -12.88 1.76 0.32
C VAL A 119 -12.61 0.49 1.13
N MET A 120 -11.84 0.59 2.21
CA MET A 120 -11.44 -0.56 3.03
C MET A 120 -12.58 -1.16 3.87
N LEU A 121 -13.62 -0.38 4.14
CA LEU A 121 -14.82 -0.82 4.87
C LEU A 121 -15.98 -1.21 3.95
N ALA A 122 -15.80 -1.11 2.63
CA ALA A 122 -16.85 -1.47 1.69
C ALA A 122 -17.18 -2.99 1.76
N GLU A 123 -18.43 -3.31 1.48
CA GLU A 123 -18.92 -4.68 1.49
C GLU A 123 -18.28 -5.46 0.33
N LYS A 124 -17.84 -6.70 0.59
CA LYS A 124 -17.06 -7.51 -0.37
C LYS A 124 -17.77 -7.74 -1.70
N GLY A 125 -19.08 -7.96 -1.69
CA GLY A 125 -19.85 -8.15 -2.92
C GLY A 125 -19.93 -6.88 -3.76
N GLU A 126 -20.02 -5.70 -3.12
CA GLU A 126 -19.99 -4.43 -3.84
C GLU A 126 -18.56 -4.12 -4.36
N VAL A 127 -17.52 -4.44 -3.59
CA VAL A 127 -16.14 -4.36 -4.07
C VAL A 127 -15.97 -5.20 -5.34
N ALA A 128 -16.34 -6.49 -5.29
CA ALA A 128 -16.23 -7.38 -6.45
C ALA A 128 -16.98 -6.82 -7.67
N LYS A 129 -18.19 -6.34 -7.49
CA LYS A 129 -19.00 -5.75 -8.55
C LYS A 129 -18.32 -4.52 -9.17
N GLN A 130 -17.79 -3.61 -8.34
CA GLN A 130 -17.14 -2.41 -8.85
C GLN A 130 -15.78 -2.73 -9.50
N VAL A 131 -15.02 -3.70 -9.00
CA VAL A 131 -13.80 -4.19 -9.68
C VAL A 131 -14.12 -4.79 -11.03
N GLN A 132 -15.17 -5.60 -11.14
CA GLN A 132 -15.60 -6.15 -12.43
C GLN A 132 -16.05 -5.06 -13.41
N THR A 133 -16.75 -4.03 -12.92
CA THR A 133 -17.13 -2.86 -13.72
C THR A 133 -15.92 -2.12 -14.25
N LEU A 134 -14.94 -1.84 -13.36
CA LEU A 134 -13.67 -1.23 -13.71
C LEU A 134 -12.93 -2.04 -14.79
N VAL A 135 -12.74 -3.33 -14.56
CA VAL A 135 -12.05 -4.22 -15.50
C VAL A 135 -12.73 -4.27 -16.86
N LYS A 136 -14.06 -4.32 -16.88
CA LYS A 136 -14.83 -4.27 -18.12
C LYS A 136 -14.59 -2.96 -18.86
N ARG A 137 -14.73 -1.82 -18.18
CA ARG A 137 -14.49 -0.50 -18.76
C ARG A 137 -13.08 -0.39 -19.34
N LEU A 138 -12.05 -0.75 -18.56
CA LEU A 138 -10.67 -0.68 -19.02
C LEU A 138 -10.38 -1.55 -20.22
N LYS A 139 -10.99 -2.73 -20.33
CA LYS A 139 -10.85 -3.60 -21.49
C LYS A 139 -11.58 -3.05 -22.74
N GLU A 140 -12.70 -2.38 -22.53
CA GLU A 140 -13.47 -1.76 -23.62
C GLU A 140 -12.81 -0.45 -24.11
N GLU A 141 -12.27 0.36 -23.18
CA GLU A 141 -11.57 1.62 -23.44
C GLU A 141 -10.10 1.43 -23.81
N GLY A 142 -9.50 0.32 -23.44
CA GLY A 142 -8.05 0.00 -23.62
C GLY A 142 -7.57 -0.06 -25.07
N GLY A 143 -8.47 0.15 -26.04
CA GLY A 143 -8.11 0.48 -27.40
C GLY A 143 -7.91 1.98 -27.67
N MET A 144 -8.21 2.87 -26.68
CA MET A 144 -8.16 4.33 -26.86
C MET A 144 -7.13 5.06 -26.00
N ASN A 145 -6.77 4.52 -24.82
CA ASN A 145 -5.80 5.14 -23.89
C ASN A 145 -4.77 4.11 -23.42
N ASP A 146 -3.93 3.62 -24.33
CA ASP A 146 -2.89 2.63 -24.03
C ASP A 146 -1.76 3.19 -23.14
N ASP A 147 -1.85 4.43 -22.68
CA ASP A 147 -0.77 5.13 -21.96
C ASP A 147 -0.97 5.26 -20.43
N ASP A 148 -2.13 4.91 -19.84
CA ASP A 148 -2.27 5.01 -18.39
C ASP A 148 -1.71 3.75 -17.69
N GLU A 149 -0.54 3.91 -17.12
CA GLU A 149 0.17 2.88 -16.36
C GLU A 149 -0.62 2.34 -15.16
N ARG A 150 -1.53 3.15 -14.60
CA ARG A 150 -2.39 2.74 -13.48
C ARG A 150 -3.50 1.79 -13.93
N ASP A 151 -4.05 2.02 -15.11
CA ASP A 151 -5.07 1.15 -15.70
C ASP A 151 -4.47 -0.23 -16.02
N LYS A 152 -3.26 -0.26 -16.59
CA LYS A 152 -2.51 -1.51 -16.79
C LYS A 152 -2.19 -2.22 -15.48
N LEU A 153 -1.81 -1.46 -14.44
CA LEU A 153 -1.58 -1.99 -13.11
C LEU A 153 -2.86 -2.59 -12.52
N ALA A 154 -3.98 -1.89 -12.60
CA ALA A 154 -5.27 -2.37 -12.08
C ALA A 154 -5.71 -3.68 -12.76
N LEU A 155 -5.59 -3.77 -14.08
CA LEU A 155 -5.87 -5.01 -14.83
C LEU A 155 -4.98 -6.16 -14.37
N ARG A 156 -3.68 -5.93 -14.25
CA ARG A 156 -2.71 -6.94 -13.78
C ARG A 156 -2.99 -7.36 -12.33
N LEU A 157 -3.31 -6.42 -11.45
CA LEU A 157 -3.68 -6.74 -10.07
C LEU A 157 -4.93 -7.59 -10.00
N ASN A 158 -5.94 -7.32 -10.84
CA ASN A 158 -7.13 -8.16 -10.91
C ASN A 158 -6.85 -9.57 -11.47
N GLU A 159 -5.88 -9.74 -12.38
CA GLU A 159 -5.44 -11.07 -12.81
C GLU A 159 -4.78 -11.86 -11.67
N GLN A 160 -4.03 -11.18 -10.82
CA GLN A 160 -3.34 -11.79 -9.68
C GLN A 160 -4.26 -12.08 -8.49
N TYR A 161 -5.21 -11.19 -8.24
CA TYR A 161 -6.16 -11.18 -7.12
C TYR A 161 -7.55 -10.74 -7.61
N PRO A 162 -8.31 -11.64 -8.22
CA PRO A 162 -9.63 -11.31 -8.76
C PRO A 162 -10.56 -10.73 -7.70
N ASP A 163 -11.22 -9.65 -8.04
CA ASP A 163 -12.26 -9.00 -7.23
C ASP A 163 -11.77 -8.45 -5.87
N ASP A 164 -10.44 -8.30 -5.70
CA ASP A 164 -9.84 -7.79 -4.47
C ASP A 164 -9.87 -6.25 -4.41
N VAL A 165 -10.08 -5.72 -3.21
CA VAL A 165 -10.10 -4.26 -2.96
C VAL A 165 -8.76 -3.59 -3.31
N GLY A 166 -7.66 -4.33 -3.26
CA GLY A 166 -6.33 -3.87 -3.66
C GLY A 166 -6.25 -3.38 -5.10
N VAL A 167 -7.12 -3.88 -5.99
CA VAL A 167 -7.24 -3.39 -7.37
C VAL A 167 -7.62 -1.91 -7.40
N MET A 168 -8.58 -1.51 -6.55
CA MET A 168 -8.99 -0.10 -6.40
C MET A 168 -7.89 0.76 -5.80
N CYS A 169 -7.04 0.19 -4.95
CA CYS A 169 -5.92 0.89 -4.33
C CYS A 169 -4.82 1.29 -5.33
N ALA A 170 -4.79 0.76 -6.54
CA ALA A 170 -3.92 1.23 -7.62
C ALA A 170 -4.10 2.72 -7.93
N TYR A 171 -5.30 3.26 -7.69
CA TYR A 171 -5.60 4.68 -7.90
C TYR A 171 -5.34 5.55 -6.66
N LEU A 172 -5.17 4.94 -5.50
CA LEU A 172 -5.00 5.64 -4.22
C LEU A 172 -3.55 5.72 -3.75
N LEU A 173 -2.69 4.83 -4.25
CA LEU A 173 -1.28 4.75 -3.88
C LEU A 173 -0.38 5.24 -5.02
N ASN A 174 0.78 5.80 -4.66
CA ASN A 174 1.79 6.14 -5.65
C ASN A 174 2.35 4.86 -6.25
N TYR A 175 2.37 4.79 -7.57
CA TYR A 175 2.99 3.70 -8.32
C TYR A 175 4.40 4.10 -8.73
N ILE A 176 5.38 3.30 -8.34
CA ILE A 176 6.81 3.57 -8.48
C ILE A 176 7.44 2.43 -9.27
N LYS A 177 8.25 2.79 -10.27
CA LYS A 177 9.10 1.85 -11.02
C LYS A 177 10.56 2.16 -10.68
N LEU A 178 11.26 1.16 -10.16
CA LEU A 178 12.67 1.26 -9.78
C LEU A 178 13.54 0.50 -10.79
N GLN A 179 14.57 1.17 -11.27
CA GLN A 179 15.63 0.55 -12.05
C GLN A 179 16.65 -0.13 -11.12
N PRO A 180 17.45 -1.11 -11.61
CA PRO A 180 18.49 -1.73 -10.81
C PRO A 180 19.42 -0.68 -10.16
N GLY A 181 19.59 -0.79 -8.84
CA GLY A 181 20.35 0.15 -8.02
C GLY A 181 19.55 1.29 -7.42
N GLU A 182 18.30 1.50 -7.84
CA GLU A 182 17.40 2.46 -7.19
C GLU A 182 16.72 1.85 -5.96
N ALA A 183 16.36 2.69 -5.01
CA ALA A 183 15.73 2.27 -3.76
C ALA A 183 14.54 3.16 -3.39
N VAL A 184 13.57 2.56 -2.73
CA VAL A 184 12.48 3.27 -2.07
C VAL A 184 12.57 3.06 -0.55
N TYR A 185 12.40 4.12 0.22
CA TYR A 185 12.31 4.09 1.68
C TYR A 185 10.89 4.41 2.10
N MET A 186 10.34 3.56 2.94
CA MET A 186 9.00 3.69 3.51
C MET A 186 9.14 3.98 5.01
N ALA A 187 8.88 5.21 5.39
CA ALA A 187 8.93 5.62 6.80
C ALA A 187 7.71 5.10 7.57
N ALA A 188 7.79 5.19 8.89
CA ALA A 188 6.63 4.90 9.73
C ALA A 188 5.53 5.96 9.53
N ASN A 189 4.26 5.52 9.55
CA ASN A 189 3.07 6.37 9.42
C ASN A 189 2.91 7.07 8.04
N GLU A 190 3.51 6.53 7.01
CA GLU A 190 3.28 6.94 5.62
C GLU A 190 2.28 6.02 4.92
#